data_2e804dfddb1ac3e8aa332545c1fdd537
#
_entry.id   2e804dfddb1ac3e8aa332545c1fdd537
#
_cell.length_a   1.000
_cell.length_b   1.000
_cell.length_c   1.000
_cell.angle_alpha   90.00
_cell.angle_beta   90.00
_cell.angle_gamma   90.00
#
_symmetry.space_group_name_H-M   'P 1'
#
loop_
_entity.id
_entity.type
_entity.pdbx_description
1 polymer ?
#
loop_
_entity_poly.entity_id
_entity_poly.type
_entity_poly.pdbx_seq_one_letter_code
_entity_poly.pdbx_strand_id
1 'polypeptide(L)'
;MTDRNVLGGELAPCGQDPVTGFFRDGCCRTGPEDLGSHTICAVVTAEFLAHQRSIGNDLTTPLPQYRFPGLVPGDRWCVTARNWLRAHQDGAAAFVVLASTHERTLDVVPLAALREHAVDVPADPGALGA
;
A
#
# COMPACT_ATOMS: atom_id res chain seq x y z
N MET A 1 12.62 17.44 5.06
CA MET A 1 11.49 17.50 4.13
C MET A 1 10.47 16.44 4.48
N THR A 2 9.22 16.82 4.44
CA THR A 2 8.11 15.91 4.74
C THR A 2 7.70 15.18 3.47
N ASP A 3 7.54 13.86 3.54
CA ASP A 3 6.99 13.09 2.43
C ASP A 3 5.51 13.42 2.24
N ARG A 4 5.06 13.38 0.99
CA ARG A 4 3.68 13.71 0.64
C ARG A 4 2.94 12.48 0.16
N ASN A 5 1.63 12.47 0.43
CA ASN A 5 0.76 11.42 -0.07
C ASN A 5 0.25 11.76 -1.49
N VAL A 6 -0.47 10.80 -2.10
CA VAL A 6 -1.00 10.94 -3.46
C VAL A 6 -2.06 12.02 -3.58
N LEU A 7 -2.57 12.53 -2.46
CA LEU A 7 -3.55 13.64 -2.44
C LEU A 7 -2.88 15.01 -2.33
N GLY A 8 -1.55 15.04 -2.21
CA GLY A 8 -0.78 16.28 -2.09
C GLY A 8 -0.61 16.78 -0.66
N GLY A 9 -1.12 16.05 0.32
CA GLY A 9 -0.97 16.37 1.72
C GLY A 9 0.21 15.66 2.37
N GLU A 10 0.34 15.81 3.67
CA GLU A 10 1.37 15.13 4.45
C GLU A 10 1.11 13.62 4.48
N LEU A 11 2.15 12.82 4.34
CA LEU A 11 2.03 11.37 4.36
C LEU A 11 1.65 10.90 5.77
N ALA A 12 0.48 10.26 5.90
CA ALA A 12 0.01 9.71 7.16
C ALA A 12 0.65 8.34 7.41
N PRO A 13 0.76 7.90 8.68
CA PRO A 13 1.23 6.55 8.99
C PRO A 13 0.33 5.49 8.38
N CYS A 14 0.93 4.38 7.95
CA CYS A 14 0.18 3.23 7.41
C CYS A 14 -0.18 2.24 8.51
N GLY A 15 0.78 1.82 9.34
CA GLY A 15 0.50 0.89 10.42
C GLY A 15 1.70 0.53 11.27
N GLN A 16 1.42 0.18 12.52
CA GLN A 16 2.43 -0.19 13.52
C GLN A 16 2.29 -1.63 14.00
N ASP A 17 1.22 -2.32 13.63
CA ASP A 17 0.97 -3.70 14.07
C ASP A 17 0.38 -4.52 12.91
N PRO A 18 1.25 -5.20 12.15
CA PRO A 18 2.71 -5.18 12.25
C PRO A 18 3.31 -3.86 11.79
N VAL A 19 4.50 -3.51 12.28
CA VAL A 19 5.22 -2.33 11.82
C VAL A 19 5.57 -2.50 10.35
N THR A 20 5.13 -1.57 9.52
CA THR A 20 5.30 -1.65 8.08
C THR A 20 6.23 -0.56 7.55
N GLY A 21 6.47 -0.61 6.25
CA GLY A 21 7.30 0.36 5.55
C GLY A 21 8.69 -0.18 5.25
N PHE A 22 9.30 0.33 4.17
CA PHE A 22 10.66 -0.04 3.80
C PHE A 22 11.64 0.23 4.94
N PHE A 23 11.44 1.34 5.66
CA PHE A 23 12.27 1.73 6.80
C PHE A 23 11.77 1.20 8.14
N ARG A 24 10.67 0.44 8.14
CA ARG A 24 10.04 -0.09 9.35
C ARG A 24 9.71 0.99 10.39
N ASP A 25 9.22 2.12 9.92
CA ASP A 25 8.77 3.23 10.77
C ASP A 25 7.25 3.41 10.79
N GLY A 26 6.52 2.48 10.17
CA GLY A 26 5.06 2.53 10.09
C GLY A 26 4.52 3.37 8.95
N CYS A 27 5.38 3.97 8.13
CA CYS A 27 5.00 4.84 7.03
C CYS A 27 5.52 4.31 5.71
N CYS A 28 4.76 4.53 4.64
CA CYS A 28 5.15 4.09 3.29
C CYS A 28 6.10 5.09 2.64
N ARG A 29 7.19 5.38 3.33
CA ARG A 29 8.26 6.24 2.84
C ARG A 29 9.16 5.46 1.88
N THR A 30 9.81 6.17 1.00
CA THR A 30 10.70 5.54 0.03
C THR A 30 11.98 6.34 -0.15
N GLY A 31 12.96 5.75 -0.81
CA GLY A 31 14.25 6.36 -1.10
C GLY A 31 14.96 5.58 -2.18
N PRO A 32 16.21 6.00 -2.54
CA PRO A 32 16.94 5.38 -3.65
C PRO A 32 17.20 3.88 -3.48
N GLU A 33 17.30 3.40 -2.25
CA GLU A 33 17.54 1.99 -1.94
C GLU A 33 16.28 1.13 -2.09
N ASP A 34 15.09 1.75 -2.09
CA ASP A 34 13.83 1.05 -2.19
C ASP A 34 13.48 0.82 -3.66
N LEU A 35 14.12 -0.16 -4.28
CA LEU A 35 13.96 -0.44 -5.70
C LEU A 35 12.54 -0.87 -6.08
N GLY A 36 11.82 -1.49 -5.15
CA GLY A 36 10.44 -1.92 -5.39
C GLY A 36 9.40 -0.85 -5.19
N SER A 37 9.79 0.29 -4.57
CA SER A 37 8.85 1.37 -4.22
C SER A 37 7.72 0.87 -3.32
N HIS A 38 8.04 0.57 -2.06
CA HIS A 38 7.06 0.14 -1.05
C HIS A 38 6.21 1.35 -0.61
N THR A 39 5.41 1.87 -1.52
CA THR A 39 4.80 3.19 -1.39
C THR A 39 3.29 3.18 -1.21
N ILE A 40 2.63 2.03 -1.41
CA ILE A 40 1.18 1.93 -1.30
C ILE A 40 0.80 1.35 0.06
N CYS A 41 0.04 2.13 0.85
CA CYS A 41 -0.55 1.60 2.08
C CYS A 41 -1.77 0.77 1.70
N ALA A 42 -1.61 -0.55 1.70
CA ALA A 42 -2.66 -1.50 1.35
C ALA A 42 -3.33 -2.05 2.59
N VAL A 43 -4.65 -2.21 2.52
CA VAL A 43 -5.40 -3.07 3.45
C VAL A 43 -5.55 -4.39 2.72
N VAL A 44 -4.79 -5.40 3.14
CA VAL A 44 -4.68 -6.64 2.39
C VAL A 44 -5.94 -7.47 2.49
N THR A 45 -6.24 -8.20 1.43
CA THR A 45 -7.37 -9.11 1.33
C THR A 45 -6.86 -10.52 1.10
N ALA A 46 -7.71 -11.52 1.33
CA ALA A 46 -7.35 -12.90 1.04
C ALA A 46 -6.97 -13.07 -0.43
N GLU A 47 -7.70 -12.43 -1.34
CA GLU A 47 -7.44 -12.49 -2.79
C GLU A 47 -6.09 -11.86 -3.14
N PHE A 48 -5.78 -10.70 -2.55
CA PHE A 48 -4.50 -10.05 -2.79
C PHE A 48 -3.34 -10.90 -2.28
N LEU A 49 -3.46 -11.44 -1.07
CA LEU A 49 -2.42 -12.28 -0.48
C LEU A 49 -2.18 -13.53 -1.31
N ALA A 50 -3.24 -14.18 -1.79
CA ALA A 50 -3.13 -15.35 -2.66
C ALA A 50 -2.47 -14.99 -4.01
N HIS A 51 -2.85 -13.86 -4.59
CA HIS A 51 -2.25 -13.36 -5.83
C HIS A 51 -0.75 -13.14 -5.65
N GLN A 52 -0.35 -12.44 -4.58
CA GLN A 52 1.05 -12.14 -4.32
C GLN A 52 1.85 -13.42 -4.13
N ARG A 53 1.30 -14.39 -3.42
CA ARG A 53 1.96 -15.69 -3.25
C ARG A 53 2.17 -16.39 -4.59
N SER A 54 1.18 -16.32 -5.48
CA SER A 54 1.25 -16.96 -6.79
C SER A 54 2.33 -16.37 -7.70
N ILE A 55 2.67 -15.09 -7.51
CA ILE A 55 3.71 -14.42 -8.29
C ILE A 55 5.08 -14.42 -7.58
N GLY A 56 5.22 -15.17 -6.49
CA GLY A 56 6.49 -15.31 -5.78
C GLY A 56 6.72 -14.28 -4.69
N ASN A 57 5.73 -13.48 -4.35
CA ASN A 57 5.79 -12.49 -3.28
C ASN A 57 4.91 -12.93 -2.10
N ASP A 58 5.39 -13.94 -1.36
CA ASP A 58 4.62 -14.50 -0.25
C ASP A 58 4.66 -13.56 0.96
N LEU A 59 3.52 -12.95 1.26
CA LEU A 59 3.36 -12.05 2.41
C LEU A 59 2.71 -12.74 3.61
N THR A 60 2.40 -14.03 3.52
CA THR A 60 1.67 -14.75 4.56
C THR A 60 2.56 -15.58 5.47
N THR A 61 3.73 -16.00 4.99
CA THR A 61 4.64 -16.83 5.78
C THR A 61 5.45 -15.97 6.75
N PRO A 62 5.43 -16.27 8.04
CA PRO A 62 6.25 -15.54 9.01
C PRO A 62 7.74 -15.64 8.71
N LEU A 63 8.45 -14.53 8.91
CA LEU A 63 9.91 -14.45 8.78
C LEU A 63 10.47 -13.90 10.09
N PRO A 64 10.67 -14.75 11.11
CA PRO A 64 11.07 -14.30 12.46
C PRO A 64 12.37 -13.49 12.47
N GLN A 65 13.31 -13.80 11.56
CA GLN A 65 14.60 -13.10 11.45
C GLN A 65 14.41 -11.62 11.07
N TYR A 66 13.27 -11.26 10.48
CA TYR A 66 12.93 -9.87 10.14
C TYR A 66 11.80 -9.34 11.01
N ARG A 67 11.43 -10.05 12.06
CA ARG A 67 10.29 -9.70 12.93
C ARG A 67 8.99 -9.51 12.12
N PHE A 68 8.85 -10.28 11.06
CA PHE A 68 7.66 -10.24 10.21
C PHE A 68 6.75 -11.41 10.58
N PRO A 69 5.54 -11.13 11.11
CA PRO A 69 4.65 -12.20 11.60
C PRO A 69 3.83 -12.87 10.50
N GLY A 70 3.95 -12.43 9.25
CA GLY A 70 3.03 -12.81 8.19
C GLY A 70 1.75 -11.98 8.25
N LEU A 71 1.17 -11.70 7.09
CA LEU A 71 -0.03 -10.88 7.02
C LEU A 71 -1.28 -11.74 6.97
N VAL A 72 -2.35 -11.25 7.56
CA VAL A 72 -3.69 -11.81 7.46
C VAL A 72 -4.62 -10.74 6.87
N PRO A 73 -5.76 -11.13 6.27
CA PRO A 73 -6.69 -10.15 5.70
C PRO A 73 -7.07 -9.08 6.74
N GLY A 74 -7.05 -7.82 6.29
CA GLY A 74 -7.32 -6.67 7.14
C GLY A 74 -6.06 -5.97 7.66
N ASP A 75 -4.91 -6.60 7.59
CA ASP A 75 -3.66 -5.95 7.98
C ASP A 75 -3.31 -4.84 7.01
N ARG A 76 -2.62 -3.81 7.52
CA ARG A 76 -2.07 -2.75 6.68
C ARG A 76 -0.60 -3.01 6.42
N TRP A 77 -0.19 -2.81 5.18
CA TRP A 77 1.19 -3.06 4.77
C TRP A 77 1.57 -2.15 3.62
N CYS A 78 2.77 -1.63 3.65
CA CYS A 78 3.32 -0.84 2.54
C CYS A 78 3.80 -1.80 1.47
N VAL A 79 2.98 -1.99 0.44
CA VAL A 79 3.29 -2.92 -0.65
C VAL A 79 3.99 -2.20 -1.79
N THR A 80 4.70 -2.95 -2.63
CA THR A 80 5.36 -2.37 -3.79
C THR A 80 4.34 -1.94 -4.82
N ALA A 81 4.61 -0.79 -5.46
CA ALA A 81 3.69 -0.22 -6.44
C ALA A 81 3.46 -1.16 -7.61
N ARG A 82 4.52 -1.80 -8.12
CA ARG A 82 4.41 -2.71 -9.27
C ARG A 82 3.61 -3.96 -8.94
N ASN A 83 3.81 -4.53 -7.76
CA ASN A 83 3.07 -5.72 -7.37
C ASN A 83 1.59 -5.42 -7.15
N TRP A 84 1.29 -4.24 -6.59
CA TRP A 84 -0.09 -3.82 -6.47
C TRP A 84 -0.75 -3.61 -7.84
N LEU A 85 -0.03 -2.95 -8.77
CA LEU A 85 -0.54 -2.73 -10.12
C LEU A 85 -0.81 -4.05 -10.83
N ARG A 86 0.10 -5.02 -10.69
CA ARG A 86 -0.09 -6.34 -11.27
C ARG A 86 -1.33 -7.02 -10.72
N ALA A 87 -1.54 -6.94 -9.40
CA ALA A 87 -2.76 -7.46 -8.78
C ALA A 87 -4.00 -6.75 -9.31
N HIS A 88 -3.93 -5.42 -9.47
CA HIS A 88 -5.04 -4.65 -10.04
C HIS A 88 -5.39 -5.12 -11.45
N GLN A 89 -4.38 -5.33 -12.29
CA GLN A 89 -4.58 -5.83 -13.66
C GLN A 89 -5.18 -7.22 -13.68
N ASP A 90 -4.89 -8.03 -12.66
CA ASP A 90 -5.38 -9.40 -12.55
C ASP A 90 -6.68 -9.51 -11.72
N GLY A 91 -7.27 -8.39 -11.32
CA GLY A 91 -8.55 -8.39 -10.60
C GLY A 91 -8.44 -8.74 -9.12
N ALA A 92 -7.27 -8.63 -8.51
CA ALA A 92 -7.02 -9.03 -7.13
C ALA A 92 -6.39 -7.91 -6.28
N ALA A 93 -6.61 -6.65 -6.62
CA ALA A 93 -5.99 -5.54 -5.90
C ALA A 93 -6.44 -5.47 -4.45
N ALA A 94 -5.51 -5.15 -3.56
CA ALA A 94 -5.83 -4.80 -2.17
C ALA A 94 -6.49 -3.42 -2.11
N PHE A 95 -7.23 -3.16 -1.04
CA PHE A 95 -7.72 -1.81 -0.75
C PHE A 95 -6.55 -0.88 -0.44
N VAL A 96 -6.77 0.42 -0.62
CA VAL A 96 -5.71 1.44 -0.51
C VAL A 96 -6.16 2.52 0.46
N VAL A 97 -5.22 2.98 1.32
CA VAL A 97 -5.41 4.17 2.14
C VAL A 97 -4.63 5.30 1.45
N LEU A 98 -5.35 6.19 0.76
CA LEU A 98 -4.71 7.23 -0.05
C LEU A 98 -3.87 8.20 0.78
N ALA A 99 -4.36 8.59 1.95
CA ALA A 99 -3.64 9.51 2.83
C ALA A 99 -2.30 8.94 3.32
N SER A 100 -2.14 7.62 3.27
CA SER A 100 -0.94 6.91 3.72
C SER A 100 -0.14 6.31 2.56
N THR A 101 -0.48 6.66 1.33
CA THR A 101 0.18 6.19 0.11
C THR A 101 1.05 7.31 -0.44
N HIS A 102 2.34 7.02 -0.61
CA HIS A 102 3.34 8.02 -1.02
C HIS A 102 3.10 8.50 -2.45
N GLU A 103 3.35 9.79 -2.70
CA GLU A 103 3.14 10.38 -4.02
C GLU A 103 3.95 9.72 -5.13
N ARG A 104 5.09 9.11 -4.79
CA ARG A 104 5.93 8.36 -5.75
C ARG A 104 5.20 7.20 -6.41
N THR A 105 4.12 6.71 -5.78
CA THR A 105 3.28 5.67 -6.37
C THR A 105 2.77 6.10 -7.75
N LEU A 106 2.53 7.39 -7.94
CA LEU A 106 1.99 7.91 -9.19
C LEU A 106 2.96 7.78 -10.37
N ASP A 107 4.24 7.52 -10.11
CA ASP A 107 5.22 7.21 -11.16
C ASP A 107 4.93 5.85 -11.81
N VAL A 108 4.19 4.98 -11.14
CA VAL A 108 3.93 3.60 -11.56
C VAL A 108 2.44 3.34 -11.78
N VAL A 109 1.58 3.88 -10.89
CA VAL A 109 0.16 3.56 -10.84
C VAL A 109 -0.65 4.85 -11.01
N PRO A 110 -1.61 4.88 -11.95
CA PRO A 110 -2.49 6.04 -12.10
C PRO A 110 -3.35 6.25 -10.84
N LEU A 111 -3.57 7.50 -10.48
CA LEU A 111 -4.42 7.83 -9.33
C LEU A 111 -5.82 7.22 -9.45
N ALA A 112 -6.37 7.18 -10.67
CA ALA A 112 -7.69 6.59 -10.89
C ALA A 112 -7.77 5.14 -10.44
N ALA A 113 -6.71 4.35 -10.69
CA ALA A 113 -6.67 2.95 -10.28
C ALA A 113 -6.64 2.84 -8.74
N LEU A 114 -5.87 3.69 -8.07
CA LEU A 114 -5.82 3.71 -6.61
C LEU A 114 -7.18 4.07 -6.02
N ARG A 115 -7.85 5.06 -6.61
CA ARG A 115 -9.16 5.53 -6.12
C ARG A 115 -10.25 4.48 -6.24
N GLU A 116 -10.18 3.60 -7.23
CA GLU A 116 -11.14 2.49 -7.37
C GLU A 116 -11.16 1.59 -6.14
N HIS A 117 -10.04 1.50 -5.42
CA HIS A 117 -9.87 0.60 -4.28
C HIS A 117 -9.66 1.35 -2.97
N ALA A 118 -9.80 2.67 -2.97
CA ALA A 118 -9.53 3.47 -1.78
C ALA A 118 -10.61 3.30 -0.72
N VAL A 119 -10.19 3.18 0.53
CA VAL A 119 -11.09 3.07 1.68
C VAL A 119 -11.35 4.44 2.33
N ASP A 120 -10.55 5.45 1.99
CA ASP A 120 -10.64 6.78 2.56
C ASP A 120 -11.09 7.85 1.55
N VAL A 121 -11.80 7.42 0.51
CA VAL A 121 -12.49 8.34 -0.40
C VAL A 121 -13.97 8.37 0.01
N PRO A 122 -14.55 9.57 0.28
CA PRO A 122 -15.99 9.65 0.56
C PRO A 122 -16.83 9.07 -0.57
N ALA A 123 -17.92 8.37 -0.21
CA ALA A 123 -18.83 7.81 -1.20
C ALA A 123 -19.54 8.88 -2.01
N ASP A 124 -19.74 10.07 -1.44
CA ASP A 124 -20.37 11.21 -2.10
C ASP A 124 -19.27 12.12 -2.70
N PRO A 125 -19.14 12.16 -4.04
CA PRO A 125 -18.15 13.02 -4.68
C PRO A 125 -18.32 14.51 -4.33
N GLY A 126 -19.55 14.94 -4.01
CA GLY A 126 -19.80 16.33 -3.61
C GLY A 126 -19.10 16.70 -2.31
N ALA A 127 -18.88 15.75 -1.42
CA ALA A 127 -18.17 15.98 -0.17
C ALA A 127 -16.69 16.29 -0.40
N LEU A 128 -16.13 15.86 -1.51
CA LEU A 128 -14.74 16.13 -1.87
C LEU A 128 -14.56 17.52 -2.49
N GLY A 129 -15.59 17.99 -3.17
CA GLY A 129 -15.55 19.25 -3.88
C GLY A 129 -16.15 20.42 -3.13
N ALA A 130 -16.65 20.17 -1.96
CA ALA A 130 -17.34 21.19 -1.18
C ALA A 130 -16.40 22.29 -0.71
#